data_22e1d87fd0ff44547ea4b391bbe414b7
#
_entry.id   22e1d87fd0ff44547ea4b391bbe414b7
#
_cell.length_a   1.000
_cell.length_b   1.000
_cell.length_c   1.000
_cell.angle_alpha   90.00
_cell.angle_beta   90.00
_cell.angle_gamma   90.00
#
_symmetry.space_group_name_H-M   'P 1'
#
loop_
_entity.id
_entity.type
_entity.pdbx_description
1 polymer ?
#
loop_
_entity_poly.entity_id
_entity_poly.type
_entity_poly.pdbx_seq_one_letter_code
_entity_poly.pdbx_strand_id
1 'polypeptide(L)'
;RLFDAPTALQVGLVSEVLADVAALHARADALAATLAGHAPLTMQVTKEALRRLQARMAEDNIDDLIRLAYGSADFRDGRTAFLGKRAPRWTGT
;
A
#
# COMPACT_ATOMS: atom_id res chain seq x y z
N ARG A 1 -0.25 24.70 -19.48
CA ARG A 1 0.24 23.79 -20.51
C ARG A 1 -0.18 22.35 -20.15
N LEU A 2 -0.77 21.65 -21.10
CA LEU A 2 -1.08 20.22 -20.94
C LEU A 2 0.21 19.41 -21.14
N PHE A 3 0.45 18.42 -20.29
CA PHE A 3 1.49 17.43 -20.48
C PHE A 3 0.95 16.23 -21.25
N ASP A 4 1.73 15.75 -22.20
CA ASP A 4 1.49 14.43 -22.79
C ASP A 4 2.00 13.30 -21.85
N ALA A 5 1.64 12.07 -22.16
CA ALA A 5 1.99 10.93 -21.30
C ALA A 5 3.52 10.72 -21.16
N PRO A 6 4.34 10.82 -22.24
CA PRO A 6 5.78 10.74 -22.12
C PRO A 6 6.37 11.82 -21.22
N THR A 7 5.92 13.06 -21.33
CA THR A 7 6.38 14.16 -20.48
C THR A 7 5.98 13.93 -19.03
N ALA A 8 4.75 13.47 -18.78
CA ALA A 8 4.28 13.15 -17.42
C ALA A 8 5.14 12.06 -16.75
N LEU A 9 5.56 11.06 -17.50
CA LEU A 9 6.50 10.03 -17.02
C LEU A 9 7.88 10.62 -16.72
N GLN A 10 8.40 11.43 -17.63
CA GLN A 10 9.73 12.03 -17.50
C GLN A 10 9.85 12.94 -16.27
N VAL A 11 8.80 13.70 -15.93
CA VAL A 11 8.79 14.58 -14.75
C VAL A 11 8.32 13.89 -13.48
N GLY A 12 8.05 12.59 -13.52
CA GLY A 12 7.65 11.83 -12.33
C GLY A 12 6.20 12.06 -11.89
N LEU A 13 5.35 12.63 -12.74
CA LEU A 13 3.93 12.82 -12.43
C LEU A 13 3.17 11.47 -12.45
N VAL A 14 3.58 10.55 -13.31
CA VAL A 14 3.11 9.16 -13.35
C VAL A 14 4.31 8.22 -13.31
N SER A 15 4.10 6.99 -12.82
CA SER A 15 5.15 5.99 -12.69
C SER A 15 5.26 5.05 -13.90
N GLU A 16 4.18 4.94 -14.68
CA GLU A 16 4.13 4.07 -15.87
C GLU A 16 3.25 4.72 -16.94
N VAL A 17 3.57 4.43 -18.20
CA VAL A 17 2.73 4.73 -19.35
C VAL A 17 2.55 3.44 -20.15
N LEU A 18 1.31 3.05 -20.41
CA LEU A 18 0.97 1.80 -21.10
C LEU A 18 0.57 2.10 -22.56
N ALA A 19 0.65 1.07 -23.40
CA ALA A 19 0.44 1.22 -24.84
C ALA A 19 -1.02 1.60 -25.21
N ASP A 20 -1.98 1.08 -24.45
CA ASP A 20 -3.41 1.29 -24.69
C ASP A 20 -4.23 1.09 -23.40
N VAL A 21 -5.54 1.32 -23.51
CA VAL A 21 -6.48 1.22 -22.38
C VAL A 21 -6.60 -0.22 -21.87
N ALA A 22 -6.52 -1.23 -22.75
CA ALA A 22 -6.58 -2.63 -22.33
C ALA A 22 -5.34 -3.00 -21.49
N ALA A 23 -4.15 -2.60 -21.92
CA ALA A 23 -2.91 -2.77 -21.17
C ALA A 23 -2.96 -2.02 -19.82
N LEU A 24 -3.55 -0.83 -19.78
CA LEU A 24 -3.74 -0.06 -18.54
C LEU A 24 -4.61 -0.82 -17.54
N HIS A 25 -5.76 -1.34 -17.97
CA HIS A 25 -6.64 -2.11 -17.10
C HIS A 25 -5.97 -3.40 -16.60
N ALA A 26 -5.29 -4.14 -17.49
CA ALA A 26 -4.55 -5.35 -17.09
C ALA A 26 -3.47 -5.04 -16.05
N ARG A 27 -2.75 -3.92 -16.21
CA ARG A 27 -1.74 -3.49 -15.25
C ARG A 27 -2.33 -3.07 -13.91
N ALA A 28 -3.44 -2.35 -13.92
CA ALA A 28 -4.17 -1.96 -12.72
C ALA A 28 -4.67 -3.18 -11.94
N ASP A 29 -5.24 -4.17 -12.62
CA ASP A 29 -5.70 -5.41 -12.00
C ASP A 29 -4.54 -6.21 -11.40
N ALA A 30 -3.40 -6.29 -12.08
CA ALA A 30 -2.19 -6.94 -11.57
C ALA A 30 -1.65 -6.25 -10.31
N LEU A 31 -1.62 -4.92 -10.29
CA LEU A 31 -1.23 -4.15 -9.09
C LEU A 31 -2.21 -4.36 -7.94
N ALA A 32 -3.51 -4.33 -8.22
CA ALA A 32 -4.55 -4.58 -7.22
C ALA A 32 -4.42 -5.97 -6.60
N ALA A 33 -4.16 -7.01 -7.42
CA ALA A 33 -3.93 -8.36 -6.94
C ALA A 33 -2.68 -8.47 -6.06
N THR A 34 -1.58 -7.79 -6.44
CA THR A 34 -0.35 -7.72 -5.64
C THR A 34 -0.63 -7.06 -4.28
N LEU A 35 -1.31 -5.91 -4.28
CA LEU A 35 -1.66 -5.20 -3.05
C LEU A 35 -2.59 -6.01 -2.15
N ALA A 36 -3.55 -6.72 -2.72
CA ALA A 36 -4.46 -7.60 -1.98
C ALA A 36 -3.74 -8.76 -1.27
N GLY A 37 -2.56 -9.15 -1.76
CA GLY A 37 -1.71 -10.16 -1.12
C GLY A 37 -0.86 -9.63 0.05
N HIS A 38 -0.85 -8.33 0.30
CA HIS A 38 -0.11 -7.72 1.40
C HIS A 38 -0.92 -7.72 2.71
N ALA A 39 -0.21 -7.52 3.84
CA ALA A 39 -0.84 -7.43 5.15
C ALA A 39 -1.81 -6.24 5.22
N PRO A 40 -3.13 -6.45 5.39
CA PRO A 40 -4.12 -5.39 5.23
C PRO A 40 -3.99 -4.30 6.29
N LEU A 41 -3.68 -4.63 7.54
CA LEU A 41 -3.52 -3.63 8.59
C LEU A 41 -2.25 -2.80 8.42
N THR A 42 -1.17 -3.38 7.91
CA THR A 42 0.05 -2.62 7.56
C THR A 42 -0.24 -1.59 6.49
N MET A 43 -0.98 -1.95 5.45
CA MET A 43 -1.39 -1.02 4.40
C MET A 43 -2.30 0.09 4.92
N GLN A 44 -3.26 -0.26 5.77
CA GLN A 44 -4.17 0.70 6.43
C GLN A 44 -3.40 1.71 7.28
N VAL A 45 -2.48 1.23 8.11
CA VAL A 45 -1.64 2.07 8.98
C VAL A 45 -0.76 3.00 8.17
N THR A 46 -0.10 2.50 7.14
CA THR A 46 0.77 3.30 6.27
C THR A 46 -0.02 4.41 5.58
N LYS A 47 -1.19 4.07 5.01
CA LYS A 47 -2.07 5.04 4.36
C LYS A 47 -2.56 6.12 5.32
N GLU A 48 -2.98 5.74 6.51
CA GLU A 48 -3.46 6.68 7.52
C GLU A 48 -2.33 7.57 8.06
N ALA A 49 -1.14 7.03 8.29
CA ALA A 49 0.03 7.81 8.70
C ALA A 49 0.38 8.88 7.66
N LEU A 50 0.41 8.51 6.37
CA LEU A 50 0.65 9.46 5.28
C LEU A 50 -0.45 10.53 5.20
N ARG A 51 -1.72 10.14 5.37
CA ARG A 51 -2.84 11.08 5.38
C ARG A 51 -2.69 12.11 6.51
N ARG A 52 -2.32 11.67 7.71
CA ARG A 52 -2.07 12.56 8.86
C ARG A 52 -0.92 13.53 8.59
N LEU A 53 0.19 13.03 8.04
CA LEU A 53 1.32 13.88 7.65
C LEU A 53 0.94 14.94 6.61
N GLN A 54 0.17 14.55 5.60
CA GLN A 54 -0.30 15.47 4.57
C GLN A 54 -1.25 16.54 5.12
N ALA A 55 -2.06 16.20 6.11
CA ALA A 55 -2.95 17.15 6.79
C ALA A 55 -2.20 18.17 7.66
N ARG A 56 -0.85 18.06 7.77
CA ARG A 56 0.00 18.94 8.58
C ARG A 56 -0.51 19.09 10.03
N MET A 57 -1.03 18.03 10.59
CA MET A 57 -1.43 18.01 12.00
C MET A 57 -0.15 18.01 12.85
N ALA A 58 0.09 19.12 13.55
CA ALA A 58 1.37 19.46 14.19
C ALA A 58 1.78 18.53 15.35
N GLU A 59 0.94 17.63 15.81
CA GLU A 59 1.19 16.74 16.96
C GLU A 59 0.61 15.33 16.75
N ASP A 60 0.74 14.76 15.56
CA ASP A 60 0.20 13.44 15.31
C ASP A 60 1.05 12.35 15.95
N ASN A 61 0.60 11.93 17.13
CA ASN A 61 1.00 10.68 17.72
C ASN A 61 0.36 9.53 16.92
N ILE A 62 1.17 8.63 16.38
CA ILE A 62 0.73 7.45 15.64
C ILE A 62 0.76 6.16 16.47
N ASP A 63 0.86 6.26 17.80
CA ASP A 63 0.94 5.09 18.70
C ASP A 63 -0.29 4.19 18.57
N ASP A 64 -1.47 4.76 18.33
CA ASP A 64 -2.69 4.00 18.07
C ASP A 64 -2.57 3.12 16.82
N LEU A 65 -1.96 3.63 15.75
CA LEU A 65 -1.72 2.90 14.52
C LEU A 65 -0.67 1.80 14.70
N ILE A 66 0.39 2.10 15.44
CA ILE A 66 1.41 1.12 15.78
C ILE A 66 0.79 -0.03 16.60
N ARG A 67 -0.02 0.28 17.60
CA ARG A 67 -0.72 -0.74 18.40
C ARG A 67 -1.69 -1.56 17.56
N LEU A 68 -2.41 -0.93 16.63
CA LEU A 68 -3.30 -1.64 15.71
C LEU A 68 -2.54 -2.66 14.89
N ALA A 69 -1.43 -2.27 14.26
CA ALA A 69 -0.64 -3.16 13.41
C ALA A 69 0.03 -4.29 14.21
N TYR A 70 0.84 -3.93 15.20
CA TYR A 70 1.66 -4.91 15.96
C TYR A 70 0.84 -5.74 16.96
N GLY A 71 -0.28 -5.22 17.45
CA GLY A 71 -1.19 -5.95 18.33
C GLY A 71 -2.13 -6.92 17.61
N SER A 72 -2.14 -6.91 16.29
CA SER A 72 -3.08 -7.67 15.47
C SER A 72 -2.81 -9.18 15.46
N ALA A 73 -3.85 -9.95 15.14
CA ALA A 73 -3.72 -11.38 14.86
C ALA A 73 -2.88 -11.61 13.59
N ASP A 74 -3.06 -10.74 12.59
CA ASP A 74 -2.32 -10.77 11.34
C ASP A 74 -0.80 -10.60 11.55
N PHE A 75 -0.38 -9.71 12.44
CA PHE A 75 1.04 -9.58 12.77
C PHE A 75 1.60 -10.88 13.37
N ARG A 76 0.86 -11.50 14.29
CA ARG A 76 1.27 -12.77 14.90
C ARG A 76 1.37 -13.90 13.89
N ASP A 77 0.36 -14.03 13.01
CA ASP A 77 0.40 -15.04 11.95
C ASP A 77 1.50 -14.77 10.92
N GLY A 78 1.68 -13.51 10.51
CA GLY A 78 2.75 -13.11 9.60
C GLY A 78 4.14 -13.47 10.13
N ARG A 79 4.41 -13.17 11.41
CA ARG A 79 5.66 -13.55 12.07
C ARG A 79 5.85 -15.07 12.11
N THR A 80 4.82 -15.82 12.49
CA THR A 80 4.87 -17.27 12.56
C THR A 80 5.06 -17.89 11.17
N ALA A 81 4.36 -17.36 10.18
CA ALA A 81 4.46 -17.77 8.78
C ALA A 81 5.87 -17.54 8.23
N PHE A 82 6.45 -16.37 8.51
CA PHE A 82 7.81 -16.04 8.09
C PHE A 82 8.83 -17.03 8.68
N LEU A 83 8.76 -17.29 9.98
CA LEU A 83 9.66 -18.25 10.65
C LEU A 83 9.46 -19.67 10.14
N GLY A 84 8.21 -20.06 9.84
CA GLY A 84 7.84 -21.37 9.32
C GLY A 84 7.95 -21.51 7.79
N LYS A 85 8.42 -20.45 7.09
CA LYS A 85 8.55 -20.41 5.62
C LYS A 85 7.27 -20.81 4.89
N ARG A 86 6.11 -20.39 5.39
CA ARG A 86 4.79 -20.59 4.77
C ARG A 86 4.16 -19.26 4.40
N ALA A 87 3.16 -19.29 3.55
CA ALA A 87 2.35 -18.11 3.27
C ALA A 87 1.53 -17.71 4.52
N PRO A 88 1.46 -16.42 4.88
CA PRO A 88 0.61 -15.94 5.95
C PRO A 88 -0.87 -15.96 5.55
N ARG A 89 -1.74 -15.97 6.55
CA ARG A 89 -3.20 -15.89 6.38
C ARG A 89 -3.68 -14.58 6.97
N TRP A 90 -4.01 -13.64 6.09
CA TRP A 90 -4.47 -12.32 6.49
C TRP A 90 -5.96 -12.32 6.77
N THR A 91 -6.37 -11.83 7.94
CA THR A 91 -7.77 -11.74 8.38
C THR A 91 -8.24 -10.30 8.55
N GLY A 92 -7.32 -9.35 8.59
CA GLY A 92 -7.62 -7.94 8.86
C GLY A 92 -7.91 -7.66 10.34
N THR A 93 -7.48 -8.54 11.23
CA THR A 93 -7.72 -8.42 12.69
C THR A 93 -6.45 -8.51 13.51
#